data_8407d26b6fc8f8293822791fecf85aa7
#
_entry.id   8407d26b6fc8f8293822791fecf85aa7
#
_cell.length_a   1.000
_cell.length_b   1.000
_cell.length_c   1.000
_cell.angle_alpha   90.00
_cell.angle_beta   90.00
_cell.angle_gamma   90.00
#
_symmetry.space_group_name_H-M   'P 1'
#
loop_
_entity.id
_entity.type
_entity.pdbx_description
1 polymer ?
#
loop_
_entity_poly.entity_id
_entity_poly.type
_entity_poly.pdbx_seq_one_letter_code
_entity_poly.pdbx_strand_id
1 'polypeptide(L)'
;MVSRAEWDTLLFFFGVIVSVGGLGFMGYLALVSEAMYVQLGATYANVLVGILSAIVDNIPVMFAVLTMTPDMSLGQWLLVTLTAGVGGSLLSIGSAAGVALMGQSKGYYTFVSHLKWIWAIALGYGASIVTHLWINAALFDVPI
;
A
#
# COMPACT_ATOMS: atom_id res chain seq x y z
N MET A 1 15.85 -29.08 0.39
CA MET A 1 14.69 -28.20 0.62
C MET A 1 15.10 -26.74 0.78
N VAL A 2 16.12 -26.40 1.55
CA VAL A 2 16.60 -25.02 1.77
C VAL A 2 17.09 -24.33 0.49
N SER A 3 17.64 -25.07 -0.47
CA SER A 3 18.13 -24.55 -1.76
C SER A 3 17.02 -24.13 -2.76
N ARG A 4 15.75 -24.36 -2.43
CA ARG A 4 14.59 -23.93 -3.23
C ARG A 4 13.83 -22.76 -2.60
N ALA A 5 14.31 -22.23 -1.48
CA ALA A 5 13.73 -21.05 -0.88
C ALA A 5 14.11 -19.80 -1.71
N GLU A 6 13.17 -18.90 -1.87
CA GLU A 6 13.37 -17.60 -2.54
C GLU A 6 14.15 -16.64 -1.62
N TRP A 7 15.46 -16.88 -1.47
CA TRP A 7 16.33 -16.15 -0.55
C TRP A 7 16.33 -14.63 -0.84
N ASP A 8 16.29 -14.27 -2.10
CA ASP A 8 16.27 -12.85 -2.49
C ASP A 8 15.02 -12.14 -1.95
N THR A 9 13.86 -12.79 -2.06
CA THR A 9 12.59 -12.31 -1.52
C THR A 9 12.62 -12.23 0.00
N LEU A 10 13.15 -13.26 0.68
CA LEU A 10 13.27 -13.26 2.13
C LEU A 10 14.20 -12.17 2.64
N LEU A 11 15.37 -11.98 2.01
CA LEU A 11 16.32 -10.94 2.37
C LEU A 11 15.76 -9.54 2.09
N PHE A 12 15.01 -9.37 1.01
CA PHE A 12 14.30 -8.13 0.72
C PHE A 12 13.33 -7.76 1.84
N PHE A 13 12.43 -8.67 2.23
CA PHE A 13 11.48 -8.39 3.32
C PHE A 13 12.17 -8.21 4.67
N PHE A 14 13.21 -8.97 4.96
CA PHE A 14 14.02 -8.76 6.16
C PHE A 14 14.62 -7.36 6.19
N GLY A 15 15.22 -6.91 5.07
CA GLY A 15 15.78 -5.56 4.95
C GLY A 15 14.72 -4.47 5.14
N VAL A 16 13.53 -4.64 4.57
CA VAL A 16 12.40 -3.72 4.74
C VAL A 16 11.96 -3.62 6.21
N ILE A 17 11.74 -4.78 6.86
CA ILE A 17 11.30 -4.82 8.26
C ILE A 17 12.32 -4.13 9.18
N VAL A 18 13.61 -4.44 9.00
CA VAL A 18 14.69 -3.83 9.80
C VAL A 18 14.77 -2.32 9.55
N SER A 19 14.68 -1.88 8.28
CA SER A 19 14.76 -0.45 7.93
C SER A 19 13.58 0.34 8.49
N VAL A 20 12.35 -0.15 8.30
CA VAL A 20 11.13 0.49 8.81
C VAL A 20 11.13 0.49 10.34
N GLY A 21 11.51 -0.64 10.96
CA GLY A 21 11.65 -0.74 12.41
C GLY A 21 12.69 0.25 12.96
N GLY A 22 13.83 0.40 12.27
CA GLY A 22 14.85 1.39 12.61
C GLY A 22 14.34 2.83 12.53
N LEU A 23 13.59 3.18 11.47
CA LEU A 23 12.94 4.50 11.33
C LEU A 23 11.92 4.73 12.44
N GLY A 24 11.16 3.70 12.83
CA GLY A 24 10.24 3.76 13.96
C GLY A 24 10.96 4.02 15.28
N PHE A 25 12.05 3.29 15.54
CA PHE A 25 12.87 3.46 16.74
C PHE A 25 13.48 4.87 16.83
N MET A 26 13.90 5.44 15.70
CA MET A 26 14.44 6.82 15.64
C MET A 26 13.35 7.91 15.76
N GLY A 27 12.07 7.56 15.78
CA GLY A 27 10.96 8.50 15.88
C GLY A 27 10.51 9.13 14.56
N TYR A 28 11.14 8.81 13.43
CA TYR A 28 10.75 9.38 12.13
C TYR A 28 9.34 8.97 11.72
N LEU A 29 8.92 7.74 12.01
CA LEU A 29 7.57 7.30 11.68
C LEU A 29 6.50 8.03 12.50
N ALA A 30 6.81 8.44 13.75
CA ALA A 30 5.90 9.25 14.55
C ALA A 30 5.69 10.63 13.91
N LEU A 31 6.76 11.28 13.43
CA LEU A 31 6.67 12.56 12.73
C LEU A 31 5.85 12.45 11.43
N VAL A 32 6.06 11.39 10.66
CA VAL A 32 5.31 11.13 9.44
C VAL A 32 3.84 10.85 9.76
N SER A 33 3.57 10.07 10.80
CA SER A 33 2.21 9.78 11.27
C SER A 33 1.47 11.06 11.67
N GLU A 34 2.11 11.92 12.46
CA GLU A 34 1.54 13.20 12.86
C GLU A 34 1.24 14.09 11.65
N ALA A 35 2.20 14.24 10.74
CA ALA A 35 2.02 15.06 9.54
C ALA A 35 0.91 14.51 8.63
N MET A 36 0.79 13.20 8.47
CA MET A 36 -0.19 12.59 7.58
C MET A 36 -1.57 12.46 8.24
N TYR A 37 -1.64 11.86 9.42
CA TYR A 37 -2.91 11.47 10.03
C TYR A 37 -3.54 12.57 10.87
N VAL A 38 -2.75 13.40 11.53
CA VAL A 38 -3.26 14.51 12.34
C VAL A 38 -3.52 15.75 11.49
N GLN A 39 -2.59 16.11 10.58
CA GLN A 39 -2.73 17.35 9.81
C GLN A 39 -3.62 17.19 8.58
N LEU A 40 -3.49 16.08 7.82
CA LEU A 40 -4.30 15.84 6.62
C LEU A 40 -5.61 15.12 6.91
N GLY A 41 -5.67 14.40 8.04
CA GLY A 41 -6.79 13.52 8.39
C GLY A 41 -6.68 12.13 7.76
N ALA A 42 -7.24 11.13 8.47
CA ALA A 42 -7.04 9.72 8.15
C ALA A 42 -7.49 9.33 6.72
N THR A 43 -8.59 9.87 6.22
CA THR A 43 -9.10 9.52 4.88
C THR A 43 -8.12 9.96 3.78
N TYR A 44 -7.64 11.21 3.82
CA TYR A 44 -6.66 11.68 2.84
C TYR A 44 -5.32 10.98 2.99
N ALA A 45 -4.85 10.77 4.22
CA ALA A 45 -3.63 10.01 4.48
C ALA A 45 -3.71 8.61 3.86
N ASN A 46 -4.80 7.89 4.07
CA ASN A 46 -5.00 6.54 3.54
C ASN A 46 -5.07 6.50 2.01
N VAL A 47 -5.68 7.49 1.37
CA VAL A 47 -5.66 7.61 -0.10
C VAL A 47 -4.25 7.88 -0.62
N LEU A 48 -3.48 8.76 0.03
CA LEU A 48 -2.09 9.05 -0.33
C LEU A 48 -1.17 7.83 -0.13
N VAL A 49 -1.37 7.08 0.94
CA VAL A 49 -0.69 5.79 1.18
C VAL A 49 -0.92 4.83 0.01
N GLY A 50 -2.16 4.74 -0.49
CA GLY A 50 -2.48 3.95 -1.66
C GLY A 50 -1.77 4.43 -2.95
N ILE A 51 -1.69 5.76 -3.15
CA ILE A 51 -0.93 6.31 -4.29
C ILE A 51 0.56 6.03 -4.15
N LEU A 52 1.11 6.15 -2.94
CA LEU A 52 2.51 5.80 -2.66
C LEU A 52 2.79 4.33 -2.95
N SER A 53 1.84 3.45 -2.66
CA SER A 53 1.92 2.02 -2.97
C SER A 53 2.01 1.73 -4.48
N ALA A 54 1.66 2.67 -5.35
CA ALA A 54 1.88 2.53 -6.79
C ALA A 54 3.37 2.53 -7.18
N ILE A 55 4.21 3.17 -6.38
CA ILE A 55 5.64 3.35 -6.63
C ILE A 55 6.47 2.40 -5.76
N VAL A 56 6.08 2.28 -4.50
CA VAL A 56 6.72 1.41 -3.50
C VAL A 56 5.83 0.19 -3.30
N ASP A 57 6.41 -0.99 -3.17
CA ASP A 57 5.64 -2.22 -2.92
C ASP A 57 4.67 -2.02 -1.74
N ASN A 58 3.45 -2.53 -1.89
CA ASN A 58 2.37 -2.37 -0.91
C ASN A 58 2.70 -2.99 0.46
N ILE A 59 3.53 -4.03 0.52
CA ILE A 59 3.90 -4.69 1.77
C ILE A 59 4.75 -3.77 2.65
N PRO A 60 5.87 -3.16 2.18
CA PRO A 60 6.61 -2.14 2.92
C PRO A 60 5.74 -0.97 3.39
N VAL A 61 4.87 -0.48 2.51
CA VAL A 61 4.00 0.66 2.82
C VAL A 61 3.02 0.31 3.95
N MET A 62 2.34 -0.83 3.86
CA MET A 62 1.45 -1.29 4.93
C MET A 62 2.19 -1.57 6.23
N PHE A 63 3.39 -2.13 6.16
CA PHE A 63 4.20 -2.37 7.35
C PHE A 63 4.56 -1.06 8.06
N ALA A 64 4.87 0.00 7.29
CA ALA A 64 5.13 1.32 7.86
C ALA A 64 3.87 1.87 8.57
N VAL A 65 2.69 1.79 7.95
CA VAL A 65 1.42 2.24 8.57
C VAL A 65 1.13 1.46 9.85
N LEU A 66 1.29 0.13 9.83
CA LEU A 66 1.10 -0.71 11.03
C LEU A 66 2.09 -0.36 12.14
N THR A 67 3.33 0.01 11.79
CA THR A 67 4.34 0.44 12.77
C THR A 67 4.06 1.83 13.34
N MET A 68 3.48 2.73 12.53
CA MET A 68 3.02 4.05 12.99
C MET A 68 1.85 3.97 13.96
N THR A 69 1.04 2.91 13.89
CA THR A 69 -0.18 2.71 14.72
C THR A 69 -1.03 3.98 14.86
N PRO A 70 -1.43 4.64 13.77
CA PRO A 70 -2.24 5.85 13.85
C PRO A 70 -3.59 5.54 14.50
N ASP A 71 -4.09 6.50 15.29
CA ASP A 71 -5.43 6.39 15.89
C ASP A 71 -6.50 6.55 14.81
N MET A 72 -7.10 5.45 14.41
CA MET A 72 -8.06 5.38 13.33
C MET A 72 -9.22 4.44 13.66
N SER A 73 -10.41 4.77 13.15
CA SER A 73 -11.58 3.88 13.22
C SER A 73 -11.40 2.63 12.35
N LEU A 74 -12.25 1.62 12.59
CA LEU A 74 -12.26 0.38 11.80
C LEU A 74 -12.44 0.67 10.30
N GLY A 75 -13.33 1.59 9.93
CA GLY A 75 -13.54 2.01 8.54
C GLY A 75 -12.27 2.57 7.90
N GLN A 76 -11.47 3.33 8.65
CA GLN A 76 -10.19 3.87 8.18
C GLN A 76 -9.11 2.79 8.01
N TRP A 77 -9.04 1.82 8.89
CA TRP A 77 -8.13 0.68 8.76
C TRP A 77 -8.47 -0.19 7.54
N LEU A 78 -9.76 -0.41 7.29
CA LEU A 78 -10.21 -1.09 6.08
C LEU A 78 -9.90 -0.26 4.81
N LEU A 79 -10.05 1.07 4.90
CA LEU A 79 -9.73 1.97 3.79
C LEU A 79 -8.24 1.90 3.42
N VAL A 80 -7.32 1.99 4.39
CA VAL A 80 -5.89 1.92 4.08
C VAL A 80 -5.48 0.58 3.50
N THR A 81 -6.08 -0.51 3.97
CA THR A 81 -5.86 -1.85 3.41
C THR A 81 -6.32 -1.93 1.95
N LEU A 82 -7.50 -1.39 1.66
CA LEU A 82 -8.04 -1.31 0.31
C LEU A 82 -7.14 -0.45 -0.60
N THR A 83 -6.81 0.76 -0.15
CA THR A 83 -6.05 1.72 -0.97
C THR A 83 -4.62 1.25 -1.22
N ALA A 84 -3.94 0.69 -0.23
CA ALA A 84 -2.59 0.12 -0.41
C ALA A 84 -2.62 -1.09 -1.36
N GLY A 85 -3.60 -1.97 -1.24
CA GLY A 85 -3.74 -3.14 -2.12
C GLY A 85 -4.04 -2.77 -3.57
N VAL A 86 -5.07 -1.94 -3.80
CA VAL A 86 -5.46 -1.51 -5.15
C VAL A 86 -4.45 -0.51 -5.73
N GLY A 87 -3.91 0.38 -4.89
CA GLY A 87 -2.92 1.38 -5.30
C GLY A 87 -1.67 0.77 -5.91
N GLY A 88 -1.18 -0.34 -5.37
CA GLY A 88 -0.04 -1.09 -5.93
C GLY A 88 -0.24 -1.51 -7.40
N SER A 89 -1.49 -1.63 -7.85
CA SER A 89 -1.83 -1.98 -9.23
C SER A 89 -1.78 -0.80 -10.20
N LEU A 90 -1.72 0.46 -9.72
CA LEU A 90 -1.75 1.65 -10.58
C LEU A 90 -0.57 1.67 -11.57
N LEU A 91 0.64 1.37 -11.11
CA LEU A 91 1.85 1.37 -11.94
C LEU A 91 2.42 -0.04 -12.20
N SER A 92 1.79 -1.10 -11.70
CA SER A 92 2.25 -2.49 -11.80
C SER A 92 3.60 -2.79 -11.12
N ILE A 93 4.48 -1.80 -10.96
CA ILE A 93 5.76 -1.93 -10.24
C ILE A 93 5.57 -1.84 -8.71
N GLY A 94 4.49 -1.24 -8.24
CA GLY A 94 4.10 -1.16 -6.83
C GLY A 94 3.51 -2.46 -6.27
N SER A 95 3.64 -3.57 -7.00
CA SER A 95 3.17 -4.88 -6.56
C SER A 95 4.11 -5.98 -7.04
N ALA A 96 4.61 -6.77 -6.12
CA ALA A 96 5.44 -7.94 -6.42
C ALA A 96 4.75 -8.89 -7.42
N ALA A 97 3.44 -9.05 -7.32
CA ALA A 97 2.64 -9.86 -8.26
C ALA A 97 2.64 -9.27 -9.67
N GLY A 98 2.54 -7.94 -9.81
CA GLY A 98 2.60 -7.25 -11.10
C GLY A 98 3.96 -7.41 -11.78
N VAL A 99 5.04 -7.26 -11.01
CA VAL A 99 6.41 -7.47 -11.51
C VAL A 99 6.63 -8.92 -11.93
N ALA A 100 6.18 -9.88 -11.12
CA ALA A 100 6.28 -11.31 -11.44
C ALA A 100 5.50 -11.66 -12.72
N LEU A 101 4.28 -11.11 -12.88
CA LEU A 101 3.47 -11.30 -14.07
C LEU A 101 4.18 -10.75 -15.33
N MET A 102 4.78 -9.56 -15.26
CA MET A 102 5.58 -9.02 -16.36
C MET A 102 6.76 -9.91 -16.70
N GLY A 103 7.48 -10.44 -15.71
CA GLY A 103 8.60 -11.35 -15.92
C GLY A 103 8.17 -12.66 -16.60
N GLN A 104 7.03 -13.24 -16.19
CA GLN A 104 6.53 -14.50 -16.74
C GLN A 104 5.87 -14.38 -18.11
N SER A 105 5.32 -13.21 -18.44
CA SER A 105 4.58 -12.97 -19.68
C SER A 105 5.45 -12.90 -20.95
N LYS A 106 6.78 -13.02 -20.82
CA LYS A 106 7.74 -13.05 -21.94
C LYS A 106 7.52 -11.93 -22.98
N GLY A 107 7.18 -10.73 -22.53
CA GLY A 107 6.98 -9.55 -23.38
C GLY A 107 5.54 -9.31 -23.86
N TYR A 108 4.60 -10.21 -23.62
CA TYR A 108 3.18 -9.96 -23.93
C TYR A 108 2.57 -8.91 -23.02
N TYR A 109 2.97 -8.87 -21.76
CA TYR A 109 2.57 -7.86 -20.79
C TYR A 109 3.82 -7.10 -20.31
N THR A 110 3.87 -5.80 -20.61
CA THR A 110 5.00 -4.93 -20.28
C THR A 110 4.52 -3.72 -19.49
N PHE A 111 5.44 -3.04 -18.81
CA PHE A 111 5.15 -1.80 -18.11
C PHE A 111 4.47 -0.75 -19.02
N VAL A 112 4.96 -0.60 -20.25
CA VAL A 112 4.38 0.35 -21.23
C VAL A 112 2.97 -0.05 -21.64
N SER A 113 2.70 -1.35 -21.78
CA SER A 113 1.34 -1.83 -22.10
C SER A 113 0.39 -1.61 -20.91
N HIS A 114 0.88 -1.74 -19.68
CA HIS A 114 0.11 -1.44 -18.48
C HIS A 114 -0.25 0.05 -18.38
N LEU A 115 0.69 0.94 -18.68
CA LEU A 115 0.46 2.39 -18.65
C LEU A 115 -0.68 2.86 -19.55
N LYS A 116 -0.97 2.15 -20.63
CA LYS A 116 -2.12 2.45 -21.51
C LYS A 116 -3.46 2.29 -20.79
N TRP A 117 -3.51 1.44 -19.78
CA TRP A 117 -4.72 1.14 -19.01
C TRP A 117 -4.77 1.82 -17.64
N ILE A 118 -3.75 2.64 -17.29
CA ILE A 118 -3.66 3.31 -16.00
C ILE A 118 -4.90 4.15 -15.67
N TRP A 119 -5.51 4.77 -16.68
CA TRP A 119 -6.73 5.57 -16.50
C TRP A 119 -7.91 4.70 -16.03
N ALA A 120 -8.05 3.49 -16.58
CA ALA A 120 -9.13 2.58 -16.18
C ALA A 120 -8.88 2.04 -14.77
N ILE A 121 -7.63 1.74 -14.42
CA ILE A 121 -7.22 1.29 -13.08
C ILE A 121 -7.42 2.43 -12.07
N ALA A 122 -7.06 3.67 -12.44
CA ALA A 122 -7.27 4.84 -11.59
C ALA A 122 -8.77 5.12 -11.34
N LEU A 123 -9.62 4.94 -12.36
CA LEU A 123 -11.08 4.99 -12.18
C LEU A 123 -11.57 3.89 -11.23
N GLY A 124 -11.06 2.66 -11.38
CA GLY A 124 -11.36 1.56 -10.47
C GLY A 124 -10.90 1.84 -9.03
N TYR A 125 -9.71 2.43 -8.88
CA TYR A 125 -9.18 2.89 -7.58
C TYR A 125 -10.12 3.90 -6.93
N GLY A 126 -10.49 4.96 -7.66
CA GLY A 126 -11.44 5.97 -7.17
C GLY A 126 -12.82 5.37 -6.84
N ALA A 127 -13.35 4.52 -7.74
CA ALA A 127 -14.63 3.85 -7.52
C ALA A 127 -14.61 2.94 -6.28
N SER A 128 -13.51 2.21 -6.04
CA SER A 128 -13.37 1.35 -4.86
C SER A 128 -13.38 2.16 -3.56
N ILE A 129 -12.72 3.32 -3.53
CA ILE A 129 -12.74 4.24 -2.38
C ILE A 129 -14.16 4.75 -2.13
N VAL A 130 -14.83 5.28 -3.16
CA VAL A 130 -16.20 5.80 -3.03
C VAL A 130 -17.15 4.72 -2.56
N THR A 131 -17.05 3.52 -3.13
CA THR A 131 -17.87 2.38 -2.74
C THR A 131 -17.65 1.99 -1.28
N HIS A 132 -16.38 1.96 -0.84
CA HIS A 132 -16.03 1.67 0.55
C HIS A 132 -16.60 2.72 1.50
N LEU A 133 -16.41 4.01 1.20
CA LEU A 133 -16.94 5.12 2.01
C LEU A 133 -18.47 5.07 2.13
N TRP A 134 -19.15 4.63 1.08
CA TRP A 134 -20.60 4.54 1.06
C TRP A 134 -21.14 3.31 1.78
N ILE A 135 -20.64 2.11 1.45
CA ILE A 135 -21.14 0.84 2.01
C ILE A 135 -20.74 0.70 3.48
N ASN A 136 -19.53 1.10 3.82
CA ASN A 136 -18.95 0.93 5.16
C ASN A 136 -19.02 2.20 6.03
N ALA A 137 -19.90 3.15 5.67
CA ALA A 137 -20.03 4.41 6.39
C ALA A 137 -20.16 4.25 7.92
N ALA A 138 -20.94 3.27 8.37
CA ALA A 138 -21.12 3.00 9.79
C ALA A 138 -19.84 2.52 10.52
N LEU A 139 -18.86 2.00 9.81
CA LEU A 139 -17.60 1.51 10.41
C LEU A 139 -16.62 2.65 10.70
N PHE A 140 -16.87 3.85 10.18
CA PHE A 140 -16.03 5.01 10.45
C PHE A 140 -16.23 5.59 11.85
N ASP A 141 -17.33 5.23 12.51
CA ASP A 141 -17.63 5.62 13.90
C ASP A 141 -17.23 4.52 14.90
N VAL A 142 -16.70 3.39 14.44
CA VAL A 142 -16.27 2.27 15.30
C VAL A 142 -14.81 2.43 15.65
N PRO A 143 -14.46 2.73 16.94
CA PRO A 143 -13.08 2.78 17.37
C PRO A 143 -12.46 1.37 17.42
N ILE A 144 -11.14 1.30 17.29
CA ILE A 144 -10.37 0.06 17.49
C ILE A 144 -9.47 0.22 18.71
#